data_5527ce2146eeaf56ffe33506b04823fe
#
_entry.id   5527ce2146eeaf56ffe33506b04823fe
#
_cell.length_a   1.000
_cell.length_b   1.000
_cell.length_c   1.000
_cell.angle_alpha   90.00
_cell.angle_beta   90.00
_cell.angle_gamma   90.00
#
_symmetry.space_group_name_H-M   'P 1'
#
loop_
_entity.id
_entity.type
_entity.pdbx_description
1 polymer ?
#
loop_
_entity_poly.entity_id
_entity_poly.type
_entity_poly.pdbx_seq_one_letter_code
_entity_poly.pdbx_strand_id
1 'polypeptide(L)'
;ADVRWASCNIYSTQDHAAAAIAAGGTPVFAFKGENLDEYWEFTHRIFDWGNGEGDENFANMILDDGGDATLLLYLGAQAEQDASILDNPDSEEQVSLFNSIKKRLATRPGWYAKALSKIQGVTEETTTGVKRLYEMAKEGTLPFPAINVNDSVTKSKFDNLYGCRESLVDGIKRATD
;
A
#
# COMPACT_ATOMS: atom_id res chain seq x y z
N ALA A 1 -2.17 -3.90 19.25
CA ALA A 1 -1.28 -3.60 18.13
C ALA A 1 -1.39 -2.10 17.82
N ASP A 2 -0.27 -1.47 17.54
CA ASP A 2 -0.26 -0.11 17.03
C ASP A 2 -0.49 -0.17 15.52
N VAL A 3 -1.31 0.73 15.00
CA VAL A 3 -1.75 0.70 13.59
C VAL A 3 -1.60 2.09 12.98
N ARG A 4 -1.20 2.14 11.71
CA ARG A 4 -1.27 3.32 10.85
C ARG A 4 -2.01 2.97 9.57
N TRP A 5 -2.84 3.89 9.09
CA TRP A 5 -3.68 3.69 7.92
C TRP A 5 -3.30 4.62 6.79
N ALA A 6 -3.26 4.09 5.58
CA ALA A 6 -3.31 4.84 4.33
C ALA A 6 -4.40 4.23 3.43
N SER A 7 -4.81 4.94 2.41
CA SER A 7 -5.70 4.40 1.39
C SER A 7 -4.99 3.34 0.53
N CYS A 8 -5.74 2.39 -0.01
CA CYS A 8 -5.24 1.43 -0.99
C CYS A 8 -5.31 1.93 -2.44
N ASN A 9 -5.96 3.06 -2.67
CA ASN A 9 -6.04 3.79 -3.93
C ASN A 9 -6.61 5.20 -3.72
N ILE A 10 -6.47 6.09 -4.71
CA ILE A 10 -6.92 7.49 -4.61
C ILE A 10 -8.44 7.71 -4.62
N TYR A 11 -9.25 6.67 -4.80
CA TYR A 11 -10.71 6.81 -4.99
C TYR A 11 -11.54 6.38 -3.79
N SER A 12 -11.07 5.44 -2.97
CA SER A 12 -11.90 4.69 -2.02
C SER A 12 -12.11 5.38 -0.67
N THR A 13 -11.31 6.38 -0.31
CA THR A 13 -11.40 7.03 0.99
C THR A 13 -12.73 7.77 1.15
N GLN A 14 -13.34 7.58 2.33
CA GLN A 14 -14.49 8.35 2.81
C GLN A 14 -14.05 9.15 4.03
N ASP A 15 -14.11 10.47 3.96
CA ASP A 15 -13.57 11.37 4.99
C ASP A 15 -14.17 11.13 6.38
N HIS A 16 -15.47 10.82 6.45
CA HIS A 16 -16.10 10.54 7.74
C HIS A 16 -15.59 9.25 8.39
N ALA A 17 -15.22 8.24 7.59
CA ALA A 17 -14.62 7.00 8.09
C ALA A 17 -13.18 7.25 8.54
N ALA A 18 -12.38 7.96 7.74
CA ALA A 18 -11.02 8.37 8.10
C ALA A 18 -11.00 9.21 9.38
N ALA A 19 -11.90 10.18 9.49
CA ALA A 19 -12.04 11.02 10.68
C ALA A 19 -12.44 10.22 11.92
N ALA A 20 -13.34 9.25 11.79
CA ALA A 20 -13.75 8.40 12.90
C ALA A 20 -12.60 7.54 13.45
N ILE A 21 -11.77 6.97 12.56
CA ILE A 21 -10.58 6.20 12.94
C ILE A 21 -9.56 7.12 13.63
N ALA A 22 -9.31 8.30 13.05
CA ALA A 22 -8.38 9.27 13.62
C ALA A 22 -8.84 9.79 15.00
N ALA A 23 -10.14 10.02 15.18
CA ALA A 23 -10.71 10.40 16.47
C ALA A 23 -10.54 9.31 17.54
N GLY A 24 -10.44 8.04 17.15
CA GLY A 24 -10.09 6.91 18.00
C GLY A 24 -8.62 6.85 18.41
N GLY A 25 -7.78 7.77 17.92
CA GLY A 25 -6.35 7.86 18.23
C GLY A 25 -5.43 7.09 17.28
N THR A 26 -5.95 6.47 16.22
CA THR A 26 -5.15 5.79 15.21
C THR A 26 -4.75 6.79 14.11
N PRO A 27 -3.46 6.96 13.78
CA PRO A 27 -3.03 7.81 12.68
C PRO A 27 -3.60 7.33 11.33
N VAL A 28 -4.23 8.25 10.60
CA VAL A 28 -4.79 8.01 9.26
C VAL A 28 -4.19 9.02 8.29
N PHE A 29 -3.62 8.52 7.22
CA PHE A 29 -3.00 9.28 6.14
C PHE A 29 -3.81 9.03 4.86
N ALA A 30 -5.02 9.57 4.81
CA ALA A 30 -5.92 9.45 3.69
C ALA A 30 -7.03 10.49 3.77
N PHE A 31 -7.42 11.05 2.62
CA PHE A 31 -8.61 11.88 2.47
C PHE A 31 -9.22 11.70 1.08
N LYS A 32 -10.49 12.02 0.95
CA LYS A 32 -11.16 11.92 -0.34
C LYS A 32 -10.66 12.99 -1.30
N GLY A 33 -10.16 12.57 -2.47
CA GLY A 33 -9.64 13.48 -3.48
C GLY A 33 -8.13 13.70 -3.40
N GLU A 34 -7.42 12.87 -2.64
CA GLU A 34 -5.96 12.82 -2.71
C GLU A 34 -5.50 12.48 -4.13
N ASN A 35 -4.43 13.12 -4.56
CA ASN A 35 -3.79 12.83 -5.84
C ASN A 35 -2.71 11.75 -5.69
N LEU A 36 -2.11 11.31 -6.81
CA LEU A 36 -1.10 10.24 -6.80
C LEU A 36 0.14 10.58 -5.97
N ASP A 37 0.57 11.85 -5.96
CA ASP A 37 1.75 12.25 -5.18
C ASP A 37 1.46 12.21 -3.68
N GLU A 38 0.27 12.64 -3.26
CA GLU A 38 -0.20 12.53 -1.88
C GLU A 38 -0.38 11.08 -1.46
N TYR A 39 -0.94 10.24 -2.33
CA TYR A 39 -1.09 8.80 -2.10
C TYR A 39 0.24 8.11 -1.80
N TRP A 40 1.27 8.32 -2.61
CA TRP A 40 2.58 7.72 -2.38
C TRP A 40 3.31 8.32 -1.17
N GLU A 41 3.13 9.60 -0.87
CA GLU A 41 3.64 10.21 0.37
C GLU A 41 2.96 9.58 1.60
N PHE A 42 1.65 9.38 1.57
CA PHE A 42 0.90 8.75 2.66
C PHE A 42 1.25 7.28 2.83
N THR A 43 1.49 6.56 1.73
CA THR A 43 1.99 5.18 1.78
C THR A 43 3.37 5.10 2.45
N HIS A 44 4.25 6.07 2.25
CA HIS A 44 5.49 6.12 3.04
C HIS A 44 5.25 6.30 4.53
N ARG A 45 4.25 7.09 4.93
CA ARG A 45 3.99 7.41 6.34
C ARG A 45 3.53 6.20 7.16
N ILE A 46 2.91 5.20 6.55
CA ILE A 46 2.54 3.99 7.30
C ILE A 46 3.76 3.18 7.72
N PHE A 47 4.90 3.35 7.06
CA PHE A 47 6.14 2.66 7.40
C PHE A 47 7.05 3.46 8.35
N ASP A 48 6.94 4.77 8.38
CA ASP A 48 7.84 5.67 9.11
C ASP A 48 7.30 5.95 10.54
N TRP A 49 7.69 5.13 11.50
CA TRP A 49 7.21 5.18 12.89
C TRP A 49 8.12 5.98 13.82
N GLY A 50 9.20 6.55 13.30
CA GLY A 50 10.12 7.37 14.07
C GLY A 50 9.52 8.72 14.49
N ASN A 51 10.08 9.31 15.54
CA ASN A 51 9.69 10.61 16.07
C ASN A 51 10.50 11.78 15.49
N GLY A 52 11.23 11.55 14.41
CA GLY A 52 12.06 12.57 13.75
C GLY A 52 13.39 12.02 13.23
N GLU A 53 14.30 12.92 12.83
CA GLU A 53 15.62 12.53 12.33
C GLU A 53 16.39 11.70 13.37
N GLY A 54 16.85 10.53 12.96
CA GLY A 54 17.63 9.60 13.78
C GLY A 54 16.81 8.57 14.55
N ASP A 55 15.48 8.67 14.60
CA ASP A 55 14.61 7.63 15.15
C ASP A 55 14.07 6.75 14.00
N GLU A 56 14.76 5.64 13.76
CA GLU A 56 14.46 4.69 12.69
C GLU A 56 13.57 3.55 13.22
N ASN A 57 12.36 3.88 13.63
CA ASN A 57 11.35 2.90 13.96
C ASN A 57 10.43 2.67 12.76
N PHE A 58 10.15 1.42 12.43
CA PHE A 58 9.41 1.01 11.22
C PHE A 58 8.27 0.06 11.56
N ALA A 59 7.28 -0.01 10.66
CA ALA A 59 6.28 -1.07 10.69
C ALA A 59 6.95 -2.45 10.60
N ASN A 60 6.33 -3.46 11.21
CA ASN A 60 6.81 -4.84 11.16
C ASN A 60 5.84 -5.81 10.46
N MET A 61 4.64 -5.35 10.15
CA MET A 61 3.61 -6.11 9.43
C MET A 61 2.88 -5.20 8.46
N ILE A 62 2.46 -5.76 7.33
CA ILE A 62 1.62 -5.09 6.34
C ILE A 62 0.29 -5.84 6.24
N LEU A 63 -0.81 -5.10 6.24
CA LEU A 63 -2.08 -5.53 5.70
C LEU A 63 -2.28 -4.73 4.42
N ASP A 64 -2.20 -5.39 3.27
CA ASP A 64 -2.18 -4.77 1.94
C ASP A 64 -3.46 -5.09 1.16
N ASP A 65 -3.83 -4.21 0.26
CA ASP A 65 -4.98 -4.37 -0.64
C ASP A 65 -4.62 -3.79 -2.02
N GLY A 66 -4.03 -4.64 -2.87
CA GLY A 66 -3.49 -4.29 -4.18
C GLY A 66 -1.97 -4.43 -4.30
N GLY A 67 -1.27 -4.62 -3.18
CA GLY A 67 0.17 -4.86 -3.13
C GLY A 67 1.03 -3.62 -3.29
N ASP A 68 0.48 -2.41 -3.18
CA ASP A 68 1.23 -1.17 -3.41
C ASP A 68 2.18 -0.83 -2.28
N ALA A 69 1.80 -1.11 -1.02
CA ALA A 69 2.69 -0.93 0.12
C ALA A 69 3.92 -1.86 0.02
N THR A 70 3.70 -3.11 -0.36
CA THR A 70 4.77 -4.09 -0.62
C THR A 70 5.64 -3.65 -1.80
N LEU A 71 5.02 -3.21 -2.91
CA LEU A 71 5.71 -2.73 -4.10
C LEU A 71 6.63 -1.54 -3.80
N LEU A 72 6.13 -0.56 -3.04
CA LEU A 72 6.89 0.63 -2.66
C LEU A 72 8.20 0.27 -1.94
N LEU A 73 8.13 -0.60 -0.94
CA LEU A 73 9.32 -1.03 -0.19
C LEU A 73 10.29 -1.83 -1.07
N TYR A 74 9.76 -2.75 -1.87
CA TYR A 74 10.55 -3.60 -2.74
C TYR A 74 11.29 -2.80 -3.80
N LEU A 75 10.59 -1.95 -4.58
CA LEU A 75 11.19 -1.10 -5.60
C LEU A 75 12.16 -0.08 -4.99
N GLY A 76 11.80 0.51 -3.86
CA GLY A 76 12.69 1.43 -3.16
C GLY A 76 14.00 0.79 -2.73
N ALA A 77 13.95 -0.43 -2.18
CA ALA A 77 15.16 -1.17 -1.78
C ALA A 77 16.02 -1.58 -2.98
N GLN A 78 15.40 -1.92 -4.12
CA GLN A 78 16.15 -2.17 -5.37
C GLN A 78 16.78 -0.89 -5.92
N ALA A 79 16.04 0.22 -5.90
CA ALA A 79 16.52 1.51 -6.37
C ALA A 79 17.67 2.09 -5.52
N GLU A 80 17.81 1.67 -4.25
CA GLU A 80 18.99 1.97 -3.43
C GLU A 80 20.27 1.31 -3.97
N GLN A 81 20.13 0.21 -4.71
CA GLN A 81 21.26 -0.49 -5.31
C GLN A 81 21.48 -0.05 -6.76
N ASP A 82 20.41 0.15 -7.51
CA ASP A 82 20.42 0.60 -8.90
C ASP A 82 19.24 1.55 -9.19
N ALA A 83 19.50 2.85 -9.13
CA ALA A 83 18.47 3.86 -9.35
C ALA A 83 17.94 3.90 -10.80
N SER A 84 18.64 3.28 -11.76
CA SER A 84 18.24 3.27 -13.18
C SER A 84 16.92 2.53 -13.44
N ILE A 85 16.50 1.66 -12.52
CA ILE A 85 15.19 0.99 -12.58
C ILE A 85 14.02 1.97 -12.56
N LEU A 86 14.24 3.21 -12.13
CA LEU A 86 13.23 4.27 -12.03
C LEU A 86 13.25 5.24 -13.24
N ASP A 87 13.97 4.94 -14.32
CA ASP A 87 14.16 5.93 -15.40
C ASP A 87 13.06 5.89 -16.48
N ASN A 88 12.34 4.77 -16.61
CA ASN A 88 11.37 4.60 -17.70
C ASN A 88 9.99 4.22 -17.16
N PRO A 89 9.25 5.15 -16.53
CA PRO A 89 7.87 4.89 -16.13
C PRO A 89 6.96 4.72 -17.36
N ASP A 90 6.01 3.79 -17.30
CA ASP A 90 5.08 3.48 -18.38
C ASP A 90 3.65 4.02 -18.16
N SER A 91 3.40 4.63 -17.01
CA SER A 91 2.12 5.18 -16.62
C SER A 91 2.27 6.41 -15.73
N GLU A 92 1.20 7.21 -15.61
CA GLU A 92 1.15 8.37 -14.72
C GLU A 92 1.36 7.96 -13.25
N GLU A 93 0.80 6.83 -12.87
CA GLU A 93 0.97 6.26 -11.53
C GLU A 93 2.44 5.90 -11.25
N GLN A 94 3.12 5.26 -12.20
CA GLN A 94 4.55 4.96 -12.07
C GLN A 94 5.41 6.23 -12.06
N VAL A 95 5.06 7.28 -12.80
CA VAL A 95 5.76 8.56 -12.73
C VAL A 95 5.74 9.10 -11.31
N SER A 96 4.57 9.14 -10.68
CA SER A 96 4.42 9.64 -9.31
C SER A 96 5.15 8.73 -8.30
N LEU A 97 5.00 7.41 -8.40
CA LEU A 97 5.71 6.44 -7.57
C LEU A 97 7.23 6.62 -7.66
N PHE A 98 7.78 6.66 -8.88
CA PHE A 98 9.22 6.76 -9.09
C PHE A 98 9.77 8.10 -8.60
N ASN A 99 9.05 9.19 -8.80
CA ASN A 99 9.41 10.49 -8.24
C ASN A 99 9.42 10.49 -6.71
N SER A 100 8.44 9.87 -6.10
CA SER A 100 8.34 9.70 -4.65
C SER A 100 9.52 8.90 -4.09
N ILE A 101 9.88 7.79 -4.76
CA ILE A 101 11.06 6.98 -4.40
C ILE A 101 12.35 7.81 -4.55
N LYS A 102 12.56 8.46 -5.71
CA LYS A 102 13.75 9.31 -5.97
C LYS A 102 13.90 10.39 -4.90
N LYS A 103 12.82 11.05 -4.51
CA LYS A 103 12.80 12.05 -3.43
C LYS A 103 13.26 11.45 -2.09
N ARG A 104 12.77 10.25 -1.73
CA ARG A 104 13.15 9.57 -0.50
C ARG A 104 14.60 9.12 -0.52
N LEU A 105 15.09 8.58 -1.64
CA LEU A 105 16.50 8.20 -1.82
C LEU A 105 17.45 9.39 -1.59
N ALA A 106 17.08 10.56 -2.09
CA ALA A 106 17.89 11.76 -1.94
C ALA A 106 17.92 12.31 -0.50
N THR A 107 16.82 12.14 0.25
CA THR A 107 16.67 12.73 1.61
C THR A 107 17.02 11.73 2.72
N ARG A 108 16.81 10.44 2.51
CA ARG A 108 17.04 9.37 3.51
C ARG A 108 17.64 8.12 2.86
N PRO A 109 18.92 8.14 2.44
CA PRO A 109 19.59 6.97 1.86
C PRO A 109 19.56 5.77 2.81
N GLY A 110 19.27 4.57 2.29
CA GLY A 110 19.20 3.33 3.08
C GLY A 110 17.89 3.13 3.83
N TRP A 111 16.92 4.04 3.69
CA TRP A 111 15.64 3.96 4.39
C TRP A 111 14.82 2.74 3.97
N TYR A 112 14.75 2.44 2.66
CA TYR A 112 13.95 1.33 2.15
C TYR A 112 14.50 -0.04 2.56
N ALA A 113 15.81 -0.24 2.45
CA ALA A 113 16.44 -1.49 2.88
C ALA A 113 16.24 -1.74 4.38
N LYS A 114 16.33 -0.68 5.20
CA LYS A 114 16.07 -0.76 6.64
C LYS A 114 14.60 -1.08 6.92
N ALA A 115 13.66 -0.36 6.30
CA ALA A 115 12.23 -0.59 6.45
C ALA A 115 11.87 -2.02 6.04
N LEU A 116 12.32 -2.45 4.86
CA LEU A 116 12.08 -3.80 4.33
C LEU A 116 12.59 -4.89 5.30
N SER A 117 13.75 -4.69 5.91
CA SER A 117 14.35 -5.64 6.86
C SER A 117 13.54 -5.83 8.14
N LYS A 118 12.61 -4.91 8.45
CA LYS A 118 11.76 -4.99 9.65
C LYS A 118 10.44 -5.70 9.38
N ILE A 119 10.00 -5.78 8.13
CA ILE A 119 8.74 -6.44 7.77
C ILE A 119 8.88 -7.95 7.97
N GLN A 120 8.00 -8.51 8.78
CA GLN A 120 7.91 -9.95 9.06
C GLN A 120 6.98 -10.68 8.10
N GLY A 121 6.08 -9.96 7.45
CA GLY A 121 5.16 -10.52 6.47
C GLY A 121 4.07 -9.55 6.05
N VAL A 122 3.30 -9.98 5.05
CA VAL A 122 2.14 -9.27 4.53
C VAL A 122 0.92 -10.19 4.47
N THR A 123 -0.25 -9.64 4.75
CA THR A 123 -1.53 -10.23 4.40
C THR A 123 -2.13 -9.43 3.25
N GLU A 124 -2.50 -10.10 2.15
CA GLU A 124 -3.02 -9.45 0.96
C GLU A 124 -4.50 -9.76 0.77
N GLU A 125 -5.30 -8.71 0.62
CA GLU A 125 -6.76 -8.75 0.66
C GLU A 125 -7.38 -8.94 -0.74
N THR A 126 -6.68 -8.59 -1.84
CA THR A 126 -7.33 -8.51 -3.16
C THR A 126 -6.59 -9.27 -4.26
N THR A 127 -7.33 -9.67 -5.30
CA THR A 127 -6.84 -10.49 -6.42
C THR A 127 -5.62 -9.88 -7.12
N THR A 128 -5.61 -8.58 -7.35
CA THR A 128 -4.49 -7.90 -8.03
C THR A 128 -3.19 -8.00 -7.23
N GLY A 129 -3.25 -7.75 -5.93
CA GLY A 129 -2.08 -7.86 -5.06
C GLY A 129 -1.62 -9.32 -4.90
N VAL A 130 -2.56 -10.25 -4.72
CA VAL A 130 -2.26 -11.69 -4.67
C VAL A 130 -1.52 -12.15 -5.93
N LYS A 131 -1.99 -11.73 -7.12
CA LYS A 131 -1.30 -12.05 -8.38
C LYS A 131 0.13 -11.53 -8.40
N ARG A 132 0.34 -10.29 -8.01
CA ARG A 132 1.67 -9.66 -7.90
C ARG A 132 2.60 -10.46 -6.95
N LEU A 133 2.11 -10.83 -5.78
CA LEU A 133 2.88 -11.61 -4.81
C LEU A 133 3.21 -13.03 -5.32
N TYR A 134 2.32 -13.68 -6.05
CA TYR A 134 2.59 -14.97 -6.68
C TYR A 134 3.65 -14.85 -7.78
N GLU A 135 3.63 -13.80 -8.58
CA GLU A 135 4.66 -13.52 -9.60
C GLU A 135 6.03 -13.33 -8.91
N MET A 136 6.10 -12.50 -7.87
CA MET A 136 7.34 -12.32 -7.08
C MET A 136 7.83 -13.63 -6.45
N ALA A 137 6.92 -14.45 -5.91
CA ALA A 137 7.29 -15.76 -5.34
C ALA A 137 7.84 -16.71 -6.39
N LYS A 138 7.25 -16.75 -7.58
CA LYS A 138 7.71 -17.57 -8.71
C LYS A 138 9.09 -17.15 -9.22
N GLU A 139 9.36 -15.86 -9.22
CA GLU A 139 10.64 -15.28 -9.62
C GLU A 139 11.71 -15.35 -8.51
N GLY A 140 11.33 -15.75 -7.30
CA GLY A 140 12.24 -15.78 -6.14
C GLY A 140 12.58 -14.39 -5.59
N THR A 141 11.76 -13.38 -5.91
CA THR A 141 11.97 -11.98 -5.53
C THR A 141 11.07 -11.52 -4.38
N LEU A 142 10.18 -12.39 -3.88
CA LEU A 142 9.30 -12.06 -2.75
C LEU A 142 10.14 -11.78 -1.49
N PRO A 143 10.09 -10.55 -0.94
CA PRO A 143 11.04 -10.12 0.09
C PRO A 143 10.75 -10.67 1.49
N PHE A 144 9.51 -11.12 1.76
CA PHE A 144 9.06 -11.65 3.05
C PHE A 144 7.85 -12.57 2.86
N PRO A 145 7.47 -13.37 3.88
CA PRO A 145 6.29 -14.23 3.82
C PRO A 145 5.02 -13.46 3.49
N ALA A 146 4.17 -14.02 2.62
CA ALA A 146 2.88 -13.44 2.25
C ALA A 146 1.74 -14.43 2.46
N ILE A 147 0.61 -13.94 2.99
CA ILE A 147 -0.61 -14.71 3.20
C ILE A 147 -1.70 -14.17 2.28
N ASN A 148 -2.21 -15.04 1.42
CA ASN A 148 -3.35 -14.74 0.56
C ASN A 148 -4.65 -14.86 1.36
N VAL A 149 -5.19 -13.73 1.79
CA VAL A 149 -6.48 -13.64 2.48
C VAL A 149 -7.63 -13.58 1.47
N ASN A 150 -7.38 -13.07 0.26
CA ASN A 150 -8.40 -12.95 -0.78
C ASN A 150 -9.11 -14.27 -1.09
N ASP A 151 -8.37 -15.37 -1.13
CA ASP A 151 -8.93 -16.70 -1.47
C ASP A 151 -9.43 -17.47 -0.24
N SER A 152 -9.39 -16.87 0.95
CA SER A 152 -10.02 -17.41 2.13
C SER A 152 -11.53 -17.60 1.90
N VAL A 153 -12.08 -18.70 2.40
CA VAL A 153 -13.53 -18.97 2.31
C VAL A 153 -14.35 -17.85 2.96
N THR A 154 -13.86 -17.29 4.06
CA THR A 154 -14.52 -16.20 4.79
C THR A 154 -14.37 -14.83 4.10
N LYS A 155 -13.52 -14.69 3.08
CA LYS A 155 -13.41 -13.48 2.27
C LYS A 155 -14.09 -13.66 0.91
N SER A 156 -13.55 -14.47 0.02
CA SER A 156 -13.98 -14.54 -1.38
C SER A 156 -15.42 -15.05 -1.57
N LYS A 157 -15.90 -15.92 -0.70
CA LYS A 157 -17.27 -16.44 -0.77
C LYS A 157 -18.33 -15.44 -0.30
N PHE A 158 -17.93 -14.41 0.43
CA PHE A 158 -18.83 -13.38 0.95
C PHE A 158 -18.59 -12.03 0.28
N ASP A 159 -17.40 -11.46 0.39
CA ASP A 159 -17.10 -10.13 -0.12
C ASP A 159 -17.29 -10.03 -1.64
N ASN A 160 -16.70 -10.93 -2.41
CA ASN A 160 -16.82 -10.88 -3.87
C ASN A 160 -18.27 -11.16 -4.35
N LEU A 161 -19.04 -11.90 -3.58
CA LEU A 161 -20.45 -12.19 -3.90
C LEU A 161 -21.36 -10.98 -3.57
N TYR A 162 -21.30 -10.48 -2.34
CA TYR A 162 -22.21 -9.45 -1.85
C TYR A 162 -21.65 -8.03 -2.06
N GLY A 163 -20.35 -7.86 -1.95
CA GLY A 163 -19.66 -6.59 -2.13
C GLY A 163 -19.59 -6.15 -3.59
N CYS A 164 -19.18 -6.99 -4.52
CA CYS A 164 -19.00 -6.62 -5.92
C CYS A 164 -20.20 -7.03 -6.80
N ARG A 165 -20.64 -8.28 -6.75
CA ARG A 165 -21.69 -8.77 -7.66
C ARG A 165 -23.06 -8.13 -7.41
N GLU A 166 -23.36 -7.79 -6.17
CA GLU A 166 -24.64 -7.17 -5.81
C GLU A 166 -24.52 -5.66 -5.62
N SER A 167 -23.58 -5.19 -4.82
CA SER A 167 -23.46 -3.77 -4.49
C SER A 167 -23.09 -2.89 -5.67
N LEU A 168 -22.29 -3.38 -6.62
CA LEU A 168 -21.95 -2.62 -7.84
C LEU A 168 -23.22 -2.36 -8.69
N VAL A 169 -24.02 -3.39 -8.93
CA VAL A 169 -25.26 -3.27 -9.70
C VAL A 169 -26.27 -2.37 -8.97
N ASP A 170 -26.40 -2.51 -7.65
CA ASP A 170 -27.25 -1.65 -6.84
C ASP A 170 -26.78 -0.18 -6.87
N GLY A 171 -25.47 0.03 -6.76
CA GLY A 171 -24.86 1.36 -6.88
C GLY A 171 -25.12 2.02 -8.23
N ILE A 172 -24.97 1.28 -9.34
CA ILE A 172 -25.28 1.78 -10.68
C ILE A 172 -26.77 2.17 -10.77
N LYS A 173 -27.67 1.29 -10.34
CA LYS A 173 -29.11 1.58 -10.36
C LYS A 173 -29.48 2.83 -9.55
N ARG A 174 -28.86 3.02 -8.38
CA ARG A 174 -29.12 4.21 -7.54
C ARG A 174 -28.56 5.50 -8.12
N ALA A 175 -27.49 5.40 -8.92
CA ALA A 175 -26.84 6.57 -9.53
C ALA A 175 -27.47 6.98 -10.86
N THR A 176 -28.14 6.08 -11.56
CA THR A 176 -28.59 6.31 -12.94
C THR A 176 -30.11 6.32 -13.12
N ASP A 177 -30.89 5.94 -12.11
CA ASP A 177 -32.36 5.80 -12.16
C ASP A 177 -32.89 4.80 -13.20
#